data_0b5d2cdb8dc49483effc170ff8bf700b
#
_entry.id   0b5d2cdb8dc49483effc170ff8bf700b
#
_cell.length_a   1.000
_cell.length_b   1.000
_cell.length_c   1.000
_cell.angle_alpha   90.00
_cell.angle_beta   90.00
_cell.angle_gamma   90.00
#
_symmetry.space_group_name_H-M   'P 1'
#
loop_
_entity.id
_entity.type
_entity.pdbx_description
1 polymer ?
#
loop_
_entity_poly.entity_id
_entity_poly.type
_entity_poly.pdbx_seq_one_letter_code
_entity_poly.pdbx_strand_id
1 'polypeptide(L)'
;MGLEPYEGRYTLQLQDWTERAYKKRGIEYKVVPGTTIDDTKAISVGQVLDAHGRSYFGMSQMMNLVQMMRNGEVTKDDVVFFEDMFQPGMESLPYILHQVEEKHRPTIYLRCLAQAIDPDDFVHVWGMSKWMSMYEQMCNEIPNVKILATNEEMVAHMRIANWSAPIYNISGLSFGKEEVQGRVPDRKPFIERKQRVIFGARWDQEKQPNFFMALALKYKEKHPDVEFAICQGGPLRSNNQFYVDEAKYLAKQGTLTIHENLKKNEYYELLADSRVMFNCALQDWVSNTVSEADAMGCNTLFPAYRSFPETFANDHTRMYVPWSMEDAMDKLEVLLSKPSPSIGKISDWTDGTIDRMIDIMTGKGEQWRRDGQHYRNTVSESKY
;
A
#
# COMPACT_ATOMS: atom_id res chain seq x y z
N MET A 1 -5.06 -3.46 18.19
CA MET A 1 -4.38 -3.03 16.95
C MET A 1 -2.99 -2.47 17.26
N GLY A 2 -1.98 -2.93 16.53
CA GLY A 2 -0.64 -2.39 16.63
C GLY A 2 -0.38 -1.39 15.50
N LEU A 3 -0.16 -0.12 15.81
CA LEU A 3 0.01 0.96 14.84
C LEU A 3 1.17 1.87 15.19
N GLU A 4 1.77 2.43 14.16
CA GLU A 4 2.78 3.45 14.33
C GLU A 4 2.12 4.82 14.60
N PRO A 5 2.55 5.55 15.63
CA PRO A 5 1.92 6.81 16.04
C PRO A 5 2.37 8.02 15.22
N TYR A 6 3.14 7.81 14.16
CA TYR A 6 3.80 8.91 13.45
C TYR A 6 2.89 9.54 12.41
N GLU A 7 2.70 10.82 12.52
CA GLU A 7 2.00 11.62 11.53
C GLU A 7 2.69 11.49 10.15
N GLY A 8 1.89 11.34 9.10
CA GLY A 8 2.38 11.16 7.73
C GLY A 8 2.65 9.71 7.30
N ARG A 9 2.54 8.74 8.22
CA ARG A 9 2.59 7.32 7.86
C ARG A 9 1.26 6.89 7.25
N TYR A 10 1.32 6.12 6.17
CA TYR A 10 0.10 5.60 5.53
C TYR A 10 -0.69 4.64 6.43
N THR A 11 -0.03 3.93 7.35
CA THR A 11 -0.68 3.04 8.31
C THR A 11 -1.65 3.79 9.23
N LEU A 12 -1.32 5.02 9.64
CA LEU A 12 -2.23 5.86 10.42
C LEU A 12 -3.48 6.22 9.61
N GLN A 13 -3.34 6.53 8.32
CA GLN A 13 -4.47 6.79 7.43
C GLN A 13 -5.34 5.55 7.22
N LEU A 14 -4.72 4.36 7.08
CA LEU A 14 -5.44 3.09 6.99
C LEU A 14 -6.28 2.82 8.24
N GLN A 15 -5.72 3.07 9.41
CA GLN A 15 -6.43 2.95 10.68
C GLN A 15 -7.65 3.86 10.73
N ASP A 16 -7.47 5.15 10.45
CA ASP A 16 -8.54 6.15 10.52
C ASP A 16 -9.73 5.74 9.64
N TRP A 17 -9.48 5.29 8.41
CA TRP A 17 -10.54 4.79 7.53
C TRP A 17 -11.21 3.52 8.06
N THR A 18 -10.43 2.58 8.60
CA THR A 18 -10.95 1.34 9.18
C THR A 18 -11.82 1.61 10.41
N GLU A 19 -11.39 2.51 11.30
CA GLU A 19 -12.16 2.89 12.49
C GLU A 19 -13.49 3.56 12.13
N ARG A 20 -13.49 4.43 11.13
CA ARG A 20 -14.74 5.04 10.62
C ARG A 20 -15.70 3.98 10.08
N ALA A 21 -15.19 2.97 9.39
CA ALA A 21 -16.01 1.86 8.89
C ALA A 21 -16.57 1.02 10.03
N TYR A 22 -15.79 0.72 11.07
CA TYR A 22 -16.30 0.05 12.27
C TYR A 22 -17.44 0.83 12.90
N LYS A 23 -17.25 2.14 13.10
CA LYS A 23 -18.29 3.02 13.66
C LYS A 23 -19.55 3.04 12.80
N LYS A 24 -19.42 3.15 11.47
CA LYS A 24 -20.54 3.11 10.52
C LYS A 24 -21.34 1.81 10.59
N ARG A 25 -20.66 0.68 10.83
CA ARG A 25 -21.27 -0.65 10.95
C ARG A 25 -21.71 -1.02 12.37
N GLY A 26 -21.54 -0.13 13.34
CA GLY A 26 -21.88 -0.38 14.73
C GLY A 26 -21.02 -1.47 15.40
N ILE A 27 -19.79 -1.65 14.91
CA ILE A 27 -18.85 -2.60 15.49
C ILE A 27 -18.13 -1.91 16.65
N GLU A 28 -18.20 -2.54 17.81
CA GLU A 28 -17.44 -2.10 18.97
C GLU A 28 -15.94 -2.40 18.72
N TYR A 29 -15.10 -1.40 18.95
CA TYR A 29 -13.65 -1.57 18.79
C TYR A 29 -12.90 -0.76 19.85
N LYS A 30 -11.69 -1.23 20.15
CA LYS A 30 -10.76 -0.57 21.06
C LYS A 30 -9.37 -0.55 20.43
N VAL A 31 -8.76 0.61 20.37
CA VAL A 31 -7.36 0.74 19.94
C VAL A 31 -6.47 0.44 21.16
N VAL A 32 -5.52 -0.48 20.98
CA VAL A 32 -4.52 -0.76 22.03
C VAL A 32 -3.55 0.42 22.09
N PRO A 33 -3.46 1.15 23.20
CA PRO A 33 -2.60 2.31 23.29
C PRO A 33 -1.13 1.92 23.29
N GLY A 34 -0.30 2.75 22.64
CA GLY A 34 1.17 2.69 22.73
C GLY A 34 1.71 3.94 23.39
N THR A 35 2.96 3.88 23.80
CA THR A 35 3.70 5.02 24.39
C THR A 35 4.71 5.54 23.39
N THR A 36 4.74 6.85 23.17
CA THR A 36 5.73 7.52 22.32
C THR A 36 6.95 7.93 23.15
N ILE A 37 8.11 8.00 22.51
CA ILE A 37 9.30 8.63 23.09
C ILE A 37 9.18 10.13 22.84
N ASP A 38 9.38 10.96 23.88
CA ASP A 38 9.14 12.41 23.83
C ASP A 38 9.99 13.15 22.78
N ASP A 39 11.15 12.59 22.39
CA ASP A 39 12.06 13.17 21.40
C ASP A 39 11.82 12.70 19.96
N THR A 40 10.75 12.00 19.68
CA THR A 40 10.49 11.53 18.32
C THR A 40 10.23 12.70 17.40
N LYS A 41 11.24 13.06 16.62
CA LYS A 41 11.04 13.92 15.45
C LYS A 41 10.10 13.17 14.53
N ALA A 42 9.03 13.82 14.10
CA ALA A 42 8.12 13.28 13.12
C ALA A 42 8.92 12.69 11.96
N ILE A 43 8.68 11.42 11.63
CA ILE A 43 9.28 10.82 10.44
C ILE A 43 8.78 11.61 9.26
N SER A 44 9.69 12.21 8.50
CA SER A 44 9.30 12.87 7.28
C SER A 44 8.78 11.84 6.28
N VAL A 45 7.76 12.20 5.53
CA VAL A 45 7.21 11.37 4.43
C VAL A 45 8.36 10.83 3.59
N GLY A 46 8.40 9.51 3.36
CA GLY A 46 9.47 8.81 2.63
C GLY A 46 10.60 8.26 3.50
N GLN A 47 10.64 8.52 4.80
CA GLN A 47 11.47 7.74 5.71
C GLN A 47 10.73 6.47 6.14
N VAL A 48 11.35 5.32 5.91
CA VAL A 48 10.65 4.05 6.11
C VAL A 48 10.58 3.65 7.57
N LEU A 49 11.61 3.92 8.37
CA LEU A 49 11.68 3.45 9.75
C LEU A 49 12.39 4.45 10.66
N ASP A 50 11.68 4.91 11.69
CA ASP A 50 12.32 5.28 12.94
C ASP A 50 12.39 4.01 13.81
N ALA A 51 13.50 3.31 13.74
CA ALA A 51 13.66 2.02 14.39
C ALA A 51 13.44 2.08 15.90
N HIS A 52 13.88 3.16 16.57
CA HIS A 52 13.74 3.31 18.01
C HIS A 52 12.31 3.67 18.42
N GLY A 53 11.75 4.72 17.83
CA GLY A 53 10.40 5.17 18.15
C GLY A 53 9.34 4.14 17.78
N ARG A 54 9.46 3.52 16.63
CA ARG A 54 8.56 2.44 16.19
C ARG A 54 8.64 1.23 17.12
N SER A 55 9.85 0.79 17.48
CA SER A 55 10.02 -0.35 18.36
C SER A 55 9.49 -0.06 19.75
N TYR A 56 9.80 1.11 20.31
CA TYR A 56 9.30 1.50 21.63
C TYR A 56 7.77 1.54 21.66
N PHE A 57 7.14 2.19 20.68
CA PHE A 57 5.69 2.26 20.58
C PHE A 57 5.06 0.87 20.40
N GLY A 58 5.54 0.08 19.42
CA GLY A 58 5.02 -1.24 19.15
C GLY A 58 5.15 -2.19 20.34
N MET A 59 6.31 -2.22 20.98
CA MET A 59 6.52 -3.04 22.18
C MET A 59 5.61 -2.59 23.33
N SER A 60 5.40 -1.29 23.52
CA SER A 60 4.48 -0.79 24.55
C SER A 60 3.02 -1.16 24.27
N GLN A 61 2.61 -1.15 23.00
CA GLN A 61 1.29 -1.67 22.60
C GLN A 61 1.15 -3.16 22.94
N MET A 62 2.19 -3.96 22.65
CA MET A 62 2.18 -5.39 22.98
C MET A 62 2.10 -5.63 24.48
N MET A 63 2.82 -4.86 25.29
CA MET A 63 2.71 -4.92 26.76
C MET A 63 1.27 -4.63 27.23
N ASN A 64 0.64 -3.61 26.68
CA ASN A 64 -0.73 -3.26 27.00
C ASN A 64 -1.71 -4.35 26.55
N LEU A 65 -1.54 -4.94 25.34
CA LEU A 65 -2.35 -6.05 24.89
C LEU A 65 -2.25 -7.27 25.84
N VAL A 66 -1.04 -7.61 26.25
CA VAL A 66 -0.83 -8.70 27.23
C VAL A 66 -1.53 -8.41 28.55
N GLN A 67 -1.46 -7.17 29.03
CA GLN A 67 -2.17 -6.76 30.26
C GLN A 67 -3.69 -6.86 30.10
N MET A 68 -4.22 -6.43 28.96
CA MET A 68 -5.67 -6.57 28.64
C MET A 68 -6.12 -8.05 28.61
N MET A 69 -5.33 -8.93 28.00
CA MET A 69 -5.57 -10.36 28.01
C MET A 69 -5.57 -10.92 29.44
N ARG A 70 -4.58 -10.53 30.25
CA ARG A 70 -4.48 -10.96 31.65
C ARG A 70 -5.67 -10.48 32.50
N ASN A 71 -6.19 -9.30 32.22
CA ASN A 71 -7.35 -8.74 32.92
C ASN A 71 -8.69 -9.30 32.42
N GLY A 72 -8.70 -10.15 31.38
CA GLY A 72 -9.93 -10.66 30.77
C GLY A 72 -10.67 -9.62 29.90
N GLU A 73 -10.01 -8.54 29.53
CA GLU A 73 -10.55 -7.53 28.60
C GLU A 73 -10.46 -7.98 27.14
N VAL A 74 -9.59 -8.94 26.84
CA VAL A 74 -9.46 -9.60 25.54
C VAL A 74 -9.64 -11.09 25.73
N THR A 75 -10.60 -11.68 25.05
CA THR A 75 -11.06 -13.06 25.22
C THR A 75 -11.16 -13.78 23.87
N LYS A 76 -11.58 -15.06 23.89
CA LYS A 76 -11.84 -15.85 22.67
C LYS A 76 -12.89 -15.27 21.72
N ASP A 77 -13.77 -14.42 22.24
CA ASP A 77 -14.86 -13.82 21.49
C ASP A 77 -14.40 -12.52 20.78
N ASP A 78 -13.18 -12.11 21.04
CA ASP A 78 -12.57 -10.91 20.47
C ASP A 78 -11.70 -11.23 19.26
N VAL A 79 -11.60 -10.22 18.39
CA VAL A 79 -10.68 -10.19 17.25
C VAL A 79 -9.59 -9.17 17.54
N VAL A 80 -8.35 -9.61 17.53
CA VAL A 80 -7.18 -8.73 17.58
C VAL A 80 -6.65 -8.54 16.17
N PHE A 81 -6.63 -7.31 15.68
CA PHE A 81 -6.20 -6.98 14.34
C PHE A 81 -4.94 -6.11 14.34
N PHE A 82 -3.96 -6.51 13.55
CA PHE A 82 -2.72 -5.76 13.32
C PHE A 82 -2.72 -5.20 11.91
N GLU A 83 -2.63 -3.88 11.79
CA GLU A 83 -2.56 -3.17 10.50
C GLU A 83 -1.27 -3.48 9.71
N ASP A 84 -0.21 -3.86 10.40
CA ASP A 84 1.05 -4.29 9.82
C ASP A 84 1.57 -5.50 10.61
N MET A 85 1.78 -6.61 9.92
CA MET A 85 2.30 -7.83 10.56
C MET A 85 3.72 -7.66 11.12
N PHE A 86 4.47 -6.65 10.67
CA PHE A 86 5.81 -6.35 11.19
C PHE A 86 5.76 -5.42 12.43
N GLN A 87 4.79 -5.62 13.28
CA GLN A 87 4.65 -4.91 14.53
C GLN A 87 5.72 -5.35 15.53
N PRO A 88 6.62 -4.46 15.99
CA PRO A 88 7.60 -4.80 17.03
C PRO A 88 6.92 -5.29 18.31
N GLY A 89 7.45 -6.34 18.91
CA GLY A 89 6.91 -7.00 20.10
C GLY A 89 5.95 -8.15 19.80
N MET A 90 5.48 -8.31 18.55
CA MET A 90 4.59 -9.40 18.15
C MET A 90 5.26 -10.78 18.30
N GLU A 91 6.59 -10.84 18.24
CA GLU A 91 7.40 -12.04 18.45
C GLU A 91 7.15 -12.72 19.80
N SER A 92 6.56 -12.02 20.76
CA SER A 92 6.16 -12.60 22.04
C SER A 92 4.82 -13.34 22.02
N LEU A 93 3.95 -13.08 21.02
CA LEU A 93 2.59 -13.65 20.96
C LEU A 93 2.55 -15.18 20.90
N PRO A 94 3.39 -15.89 20.13
CA PRO A 94 3.37 -17.35 20.13
C PRO A 94 3.57 -17.91 21.54
N TYR A 95 4.59 -17.41 22.26
CA TYR A 95 4.86 -17.84 23.63
C TYR A 95 3.68 -17.58 24.56
N ILE A 96 3.12 -16.37 24.53
CA ILE A 96 2.03 -15.96 25.41
C ILE A 96 0.78 -16.80 25.14
N LEU A 97 0.38 -16.90 23.87
CA LEU A 97 -0.86 -17.59 23.50
C LEU A 97 -0.78 -19.11 23.66
N HIS A 98 0.41 -19.72 23.55
CA HIS A 98 0.59 -21.13 23.89
C HIS A 98 0.35 -21.43 25.37
N GLN A 99 0.54 -20.45 26.26
CA GLN A 99 0.24 -20.60 27.68
C GLN A 99 -1.25 -20.39 28.01
N VAL A 100 -2.02 -19.82 27.06
CA VAL A 100 -3.47 -19.64 27.21
C VAL A 100 -4.18 -20.88 26.65
N GLU A 101 -5.16 -21.41 27.39
CA GLU A 101 -5.98 -22.51 26.90
C GLU A 101 -6.67 -22.14 25.59
N GLU A 102 -6.73 -23.05 24.63
CA GLU A 102 -7.27 -22.81 23.29
C GLU A 102 -8.65 -22.14 23.30
N LYS A 103 -9.55 -22.63 24.19
CA LYS A 103 -10.90 -22.06 24.36
C LYS A 103 -10.95 -20.60 24.81
N HIS A 104 -9.82 -20.01 25.22
CA HIS A 104 -9.71 -18.62 25.70
C HIS A 104 -8.87 -17.73 24.76
N ARG A 105 -8.32 -18.29 23.67
CA ARG A 105 -7.47 -17.53 22.73
C ARG A 105 -8.31 -16.67 21.81
N PRO A 106 -8.02 -15.36 21.68
CA PRO A 106 -8.66 -14.53 20.67
C PRO A 106 -8.27 -14.96 19.26
N THR A 107 -9.02 -14.54 18.26
CA THR A 107 -8.61 -14.67 16.88
C THR A 107 -7.69 -13.51 16.50
N ILE A 108 -6.52 -13.83 15.95
CA ILE A 108 -5.51 -12.84 15.54
C ILE A 108 -5.57 -12.65 14.02
N TYR A 109 -5.75 -11.43 13.56
CA TYR A 109 -5.63 -11.08 12.15
C TYR A 109 -4.39 -10.21 11.91
N LEU A 110 -3.57 -10.60 10.96
CA LEU A 110 -2.37 -9.86 10.55
C LEU A 110 -2.51 -9.41 9.10
N ARG A 111 -2.41 -8.11 8.85
CA ARG A 111 -2.28 -7.62 7.48
C ARG A 111 -0.83 -7.70 7.04
N CYS A 112 -0.58 -8.39 5.92
CA CYS A 112 0.73 -8.43 5.30
C CYS A 112 0.88 -7.28 4.29
N LEU A 113 1.94 -6.49 4.43
CA LEU A 113 2.22 -5.32 3.58
C LEU A 113 3.57 -5.44 2.85
N ALA A 114 4.43 -6.38 3.27
CA ALA A 114 5.72 -6.66 2.67
C ALA A 114 6.07 -8.13 2.91
N GLN A 115 7.01 -8.69 2.14
CA GLN A 115 7.46 -10.06 2.28
C GLN A 115 8.96 -10.19 2.05
N ALA A 116 9.61 -10.98 2.91
CA ALA A 116 11.05 -11.25 2.83
C ALA A 116 11.46 -12.06 1.59
N ILE A 117 10.54 -12.80 0.98
CA ILE A 117 10.81 -13.59 -0.23
C ILE A 117 10.92 -12.72 -1.49
N ASP A 118 10.41 -11.50 -1.48
CA ASP A 118 10.46 -10.61 -2.63
C ASP A 118 11.84 -9.96 -2.77
N PRO A 119 12.62 -10.28 -3.82
CA PRO A 119 13.98 -9.74 -4.00
C PRO A 119 13.99 -8.24 -4.32
N ASP A 120 12.88 -7.69 -4.78
CA ASP A 120 12.76 -6.28 -5.13
C ASP A 120 12.19 -5.45 -3.96
N ASP A 121 11.80 -6.10 -2.85
CA ASP A 121 11.35 -5.41 -1.65
C ASP A 121 12.51 -4.73 -0.92
N PHE A 122 12.24 -3.58 -0.27
CA PHE A 122 13.24 -2.89 0.54
C PHE A 122 13.85 -3.79 1.63
N VAL A 123 13.12 -4.78 2.09
CA VAL A 123 13.60 -5.79 3.04
C VAL A 123 14.85 -6.51 2.51
N HIS A 124 14.88 -6.84 1.22
CA HIS A 124 16.04 -7.42 0.55
C HIS A 124 17.17 -6.40 0.35
N VAL A 125 16.82 -5.23 -0.19
CA VAL A 125 17.78 -4.16 -0.51
C VAL A 125 18.55 -3.71 0.74
N TRP A 126 17.90 -3.72 1.90
CA TRP A 126 18.52 -3.33 3.17
C TRP A 126 19.15 -4.49 3.96
N GLY A 127 19.23 -5.68 3.35
CA GLY A 127 19.83 -6.86 3.98
C GLY A 127 19.04 -7.44 5.15
N MET A 128 17.75 -7.12 5.25
CA MET A 128 16.87 -7.54 6.33
C MET A 128 16.18 -8.87 6.06
N SER A 129 16.21 -9.37 4.84
CA SER A 129 15.42 -10.53 4.38
C SER A 129 15.57 -11.78 5.25
N LYS A 130 16.77 -12.04 5.76
CA LYS A 130 17.04 -13.24 6.57
C LYS A 130 16.24 -13.26 7.87
N TRP A 131 16.32 -12.22 8.66
CA TRP A 131 15.62 -12.18 9.94
C TRP A 131 14.12 -11.90 9.74
N MET A 132 13.73 -11.14 8.71
CA MET A 132 12.33 -10.94 8.35
C MET A 132 11.66 -12.25 7.93
N SER A 133 12.36 -13.11 7.18
CA SER A 133 11.86 -14.44 6.85
C SER A 133 11.62 -15.30 8.10
N MET A 134 12.50 -15.22 9.08
CA MET A 134 12.29 -15.89 10.37
C MET A 134 11.09 -15.32 11.13
N TYR A 135 10.93 -14.02 11.10
CA TYR A 135 9.79 -13.33 11.71
C TYR A 135 8.47 -13.72 11.05
N GLU A 136 8.43 -13.79 9.71
CA GLU A 136 7.26 -14.26 8.96
C GLU A 136 6.88 -15.70 9.34
N GLN A 137 7.86 -16.60 9.46
CA GLN A 137 7.60 -17.97 9.90
C GLN A 137 7.05 -18.00 11.33
N MET A 138 7.58 -17.18 12.23
CA MET A 138 7.05 -17.04 13.58
C MET A 138 5.59 -16.56 13.58
N CYS A 139 5.22 -15.64 12.68
CA CYS A 139 3.83 -15.19 12.54
C CYS A 139 2.88 -16.32 12.18
N ASN A 140 3.31 -17.34 11.43
CA ASN A 140 2.52 -18.53 11.13
C ASN A 140 2.26 -19.42 12.37
N GLU A 141 3.13 -19.36 13.35
CA GLU A 141 3.04 -20.14 14.58
C GLU A 141 2.21 -19.46 15.67
N ILE A 142 1.72 -18.25 15.43
CA ILE A 142 0.83 -17.56 16.37
C ILE A 142 -0.48 -18.35 16.46
N PRO A 143 -0.87 -18.85 17.65
CA PRO A 143 -2.11 -19.58 17.81
C PRO A 143 -3.33 -18.78 17.36
N ASN A 144 -4.20 -19.41 16.56
CA ASN A 144 -5.44 -18.84 16.06
C ASN A 144 -5.25 -17.63 15.11
N VAL A 145 -4.10 -17.59 14.40
CA VAL A 145 -3.78 -16.52 13.45
C VAL A 145 -4.49 -16.72 12.11
N LYS A 146 -4.82 -15.61 11.47
CA LYS A 146 -5.29 -15.51 10.09
C LYS A 146 -4.59 -14.35 9.40
N ILE A 147 -4.21 -14.54 8.15
CA ILE A 147 -3.43 -13.56 7.38
C ILE A 147 -4.33 -12.87 6.36
N LEU A 148 -4.21 -11.55 6.28
CA LEU A 148 -4.85 -10.73 5.25
C LEU A 148 -3.78 -10.33 4.21
N ALA A 149 -3.85 -10.95 3.04
CA ALA A 149 -3.01 -10.63 1.89
C ALA A 149 -3.69 -9.59 1.01
N THR A 150 -2.91 -8.71 0.39
CA THR A 150 -3.43 -7.60 -0.40
C THR A 150 -3.72 -7.95 -1.85
N ASN A 151 -3.21 -9.07 -2.34
CA ASN A 151 -3.40 -9.55 -3.72
C ASN A 151 -3.04 -11.04 -3.87
N GLU A 152 -3.35 -11.63 -5.04
CA GLU A 152 -3.09 -13.05 -5.33
C GLU A 152 -1.59 -13.36 -5.46
N GLU A 153 -0.78 -12.43 -5.94
CA GLU A 153 0.68 -12.65 -6.01
C GLU A 153 1.27 -12.81 -4.60
N MET A 154 0.86 -11.97 -3.66
CA MET A 154 1.28 -12.08 -2.27
C MET A 154 0.85 -13.42 -1.68
N VAL A 155 -0.36 -13.89 -1.96
CA VAL A 155 -0.83 -15.24 -1.57
C VAL A 155 0.06 -16.32 -2.16
N ALA A 156 0.42 -16.22 -3.45
CA ALA A 156 1.31 -17.18 -4.11
C ALA A 156 2.69 -17.22 -3.44
N HIS A 157 3.27 -16.06 -3.12
CA HIS A 157 4.53 -15.97 -2.40
C HIS A 157 4.45 -16.60 -1.00
N MET A 158 3.37 -16.37 -0.26
CA MET A 158 3.15 -17.02 1.03
C MET A 158 3.12 -18.54 0.90
N ARG A 159 2.47 -19.08 -0.14
CA ARG A 159 2.44 -20.53 -0.39
C ARG A 159 3.81 -21.09 -0.77
N ILE A 160 4.58 -20.38 -1.59
CA ILE A 160 5.96 -20.74 -1.92
C ILE A 160 6.83 -20.75 -0.65
N ALA A 161 6.63 -19.80 0.26
CA ALA A 161 7.32 -19.71 1.54
C ALA A 161 6.75 -20.69 2.61
N ASN A 162 5.84 -21.60 2.24
CA ASN A 162 5.21 -22.59 3.12
C ASN A 162 4.42 -22.01 4.31
N TRP A 163 3.74 -20.92 4.12
CA TRP A 163 2.84 -20.39 5.14
C TRP A 163 1.66 -21.35 5.34
N SER A 164 1.44 -21.77 6.59
CA SER A 164 0.39 -22.71 6.99
C SER A 164 -0.87 -22.03 7.48
N ALA A 165 -0.77 -20.80 7.96
CA ALA A 165 -1.91 -20.03 8.45
C ALA A 165 -3.00 -19.85 7.37
N PRO A 166 -4.29 -19.75 7.75
CA PRO A 166 -5.35 -19.35 6.82
C PRO A 166 -5.07 -17.98 6.22
N ILE A 167 -5.13 -17.88 4.89
CA ILE A 167 -4.86 -16.65 4.15
C ILE A 167 -6.13 -16.18 3.45
N TYR A 168 -6.42 -14.89 3.56
CA TYR A 168 -7.54 -14.24 2.88
C TYR A 168 -7.01 -13.11 1.99
N ASN A 169 -7.38 -13.11 0.71
CA ASN A 169 -7.07 -12.02 -0.18
C ASN A 169 -8.12 -10.90 -0.02
N ILE A 170 -7.70 -9.76 0.51
CA ILE A 170 -8.57 -8.59 0.67
C ILE A 170 -8.59 -7.67 -0.57
N SER A 171 -7.77 -7.98 -1.57
CA SER A 171 -7.69 -7.27 -2.86
C SER A 171 -7.52 -5.76 -2.72
N GLY A 172 -6.43 -5.34 -2.11
CA GLY A 172 -6.08 -3.93 -1.93
C GLY A 172 -5.73 -3.55 -0.50
N LEU A 173 -5.67 -2.25 -0.25
CA LEU A 173 -5.53 -1.65 1.06
C LEU A 173 -6.81 -0.88 1.42
N SER A 174 -6.98 -0.58 2.71
CA SER A 174 -8.06 0.32 3.14
C SER A 174 -7.98 1.64 2.38
N PHE A 175 -9.11 2.11 1.87
CA PHE A 175 -9.19 3.35 1.10
C PHE A 175 -10.52 4.06 1.41
N GLY A 176 -10.48 5.37 1.54
CA GLY A 176 -11.65 6.21 1.77
C GLY A 176 -11.90 7.12 0.56
N LYS A 177 -12.59 6.60 -0.46
CA LYS A 177 -12.80 7.30 -1.72
C LYS A 177 -13.50 8.63 -1.54
N GLU A 178 -14.61 8.67 -0.80
CA GLU A 178 -15.39 9.88 -0.55
C GLU A 178 -14.56 10.97 0.13
N GLU A 179 -13.73 10.59 1.11
CA GLU A 179 -12.85 11.54 1.80
C GLU A 179 -11.78 12.11 0.86
N VAL A 180 -11.13 11.24 0.08
CA VAL A 180 -10.13 11.66 -0.90
C VAL A 180 -10.75 12.62 -1.91
N GLN A 181 -11.93 12.30 -2.45
CA GLN A 181 -12.66 13.15 -3.38
C GLN A 181 -13.14 14.45 -2.75
N GLY A 182 -13.55 14.41 -1.50
CA GLY A 182 -14.01 15.58 -0.74
C GLY A 182 -12.94 16.64 -0.50
N ARG A 183 -11.66 16.25 -0.59
CA ARG A 183 -10.54 17.20 -0.46
C ARG A 183 -10.36 18.11 -1.68
N VAL A 184 -10.89 17.70 -2.84
CA VAL A 184 -10.89 18.52 -4.08
C VAL A 184 -12.28 18.38 -4.73
N PRO A 185 -13.29 19.08 -4.19
CA PRO A 185 -14.68 18.94 -4.67
C PRO A 185 -14.85 19.48 -6.10
N ASP A 186 -14.20 20.58 -6.43
CA ASP A 186 -14.35 21.30 -7.72
C ASP A 186 -13.27 20.84 -8.73
N ARG A 187 -13.29 19.55 -9.09
CA ARG A 187 -12.35 18.99 -10.07
C ARG A 187 -12.72 19.43 -11.49
N LYS A 188 -11.71 19.89 -12.22
CA LYS A 188 -11.87 20.25 -13.65
C LYS A 188 -12.29 19.05 -14.49
N PRO A 189 -13.11 19.24 -15.54
CA PRO A 189 -13.27 18.25 -16.59
C PRO A 189 -11.92 17.83 -17.16
N PHE A 190 -11.79 16.56 -17.56
CA PHE A 190 -10.51 16.00 -18.01
C PHE A 190 -9.82 16.84 -19.09
N ILE A 191 -10.60 17.33 -20.06
CA ILE A 191 -10.06 18.09 -21.19
C ILE A 191 -9.45 19.44 -20.79
N GLU A 192 -9.89 20.02 -19.68
CA GLU A 192 -9.39 21.30 -19.14
C GLU A 192 -8.16 21.13 -18.25
N ARG A 193 -7.79 19.88 -17.93
CA ARG A 193 -6.64 19.59 -17.09
C ARG A 193 -5.34 19.76 -17.88
N LYS A 194 -4.28 20.07 -17.17
CA LYS A 194 -2.94 20.15 -17.76
C LYS A 194 -2.53 18.82 -18.38
N GLN A 195 -1.87 18.90 -19.51
CA GLN A 195 -1.16 17.75 -20.10
C GLN A 195 0.07 17.43 -19.23
N ARG A 196 -0.20 16.87 -18.08
CA ARG A 196 0.82 16.56 -17.07
C ARG A 196 0.82 15.08 -16.77
N VAL A 197 2.03 14.54 -16.69
CA VAL A 197 2.35 13.18 -16.26
C VAL A 197 2.99 13.26 -14.88
N ILE A 198 2.35 12.67 -13.87
CA ILE A 198 2.83 12.69 -12.47
C ILE A 198 3.53 11.38 -12.14
N PHE A 199 4.68 11.47 -11.49
CA PHE A 199 5.33 10.40 -10.76
C PHE A 199 5.19 10.68 -9.25
N GLY A 200 4.37 9.88 -8.56
CA GLY A 200 4.01 10.09 -7.15
C GLY A 200 4.58 9.04 -6.19
N ALA A 201 5.57 8.25 -6.61
CA ALA A 201 6.23 7.25 -5.78
C ALA A 201 7.53 7.80 -5.14
N ARG A 202 8.11 7.06 -4.18
CA ARG A 202 9.46 7.33 -3.68
C ARG A 202 10.46 7.34 -4.83
N TRP A 203 11.51 8.15 -4.71
CA TRP A 203 12.53 8.28 -5.77
C TRP A 203 13.69 7.30 -5.57
N ASP A 204 13.37 6.06 -5.16
CA ASP A 204 14.32 5.00 -4.88
C ASP A 204 14.41 3.98 -6.03
N GLN A 205 15.46 3.18 -6.05
CA GLN A 205 15.82 2.29 -7.15
C GLN A 205 14.67 1.35 -7.55
N GLU A 206 13.93 0.78 -6.59
CA GLU A 206 12.83 -0.14 -6.85
C GLU A 206 11.64 0.51 -7.56
N LYS A 207 11.57 1.84 -7.56
CA LYS A 207 10.57 2.62 -8.29
C LYS A 207 11.05 3.08 -9.67
N GLN A 208 12.25 2.70 -10.07
CA GLN A 208 12.86 2.95 -11.39
C GLN A 208 12.83 4.42 -11.87
N PRO A 209 13.36 5.38 -11.11
CA PRO A 209 13.37 6.78 -11.51
C PRO A 209 14.08 7.03 -12.84
N ASN A 210 15.09 6.23 -13.19
CA ASN A 210 15.79 6.28 -14.47
C ASN A 210 14.86 6.02 -15.67
N PHE A 211 13.89 5.09 -15.55
CA PHE A 211 12.93 4.85 -16.62
C PHE A 211 12.02 6.05 -16.82
N PHE A 212 11.53 6.66 -15.74
CA PHE A 212 10.71 7.88 -15.82
C PHE A 212 11.46 9.06 -16.43
N MET A 213 12.72 9.28 -16.04
CA MET A 213 13.57 10.33 -16.61
C MET A 213 13.80 10.12 -18.11
N ALA A 214 14.12 8.89 -18.52
CA ALA A 214 14.31 8.54 -19.93
C ALA A 214 13.01 8.70 -20.74
N LEU A 215 11.86 8.33 -20.16
CA LEU A 215 10.55 8.53 -20.77
C LEU A 215 10.28 10.04 -20.99
N ALA A 216 10.53 10.87 -19.97
CA ALA A 216 10.32 12.31 -20.08
C ALA A 216 11.19 12.93 -21.17
N LEU A 217 12.48 12.60 -21.24
CA LEU A 217 13.40 13.06 -22.27
C LEU A 217 12.88 12.72 -23.67
N LYS A 218 12.62 11.43 -23.90
CA LYS A 218 12.23 10.93 -25.22
C LYS A 218 10.84 11.41 -25.65
N TYR A 219 9.89 11.50 -24.71
CA TYR A 219 8.53 11.94 -25.02
C TYR A 219 8.49 13.43 -25.39
N LYS A 220 9.24 14.27 -24.67
CA LYS A 220 9.30 15.71 -24.92
C LYS A 220 9.98 16.10 -26.23
N GLU A 221 10.74 15.21 -26.89
CA GLU A 221 11.24 15.46 -28.24
C GLU A 221 10.12 15.71 -29.25
N LYS A 222 8.98 15.02 -29.08
CA LYS A 222 7.80 15.15 -29.94
C LYS A 222 6.69 16.03 -29.32
N HIS A 223 6.63 16.08 -28.01
CA HIS A 223 5.57 16.74 -27.23
C HIS A 223 6.16 17.70 -26.18
N PRO A 224 6.80 18.80 -26.58
CA PRO A 224 7.56 19.70 -25.68
C PRO A 224 6.67 20.33 -24.60
N ASP A 225 5.37 20.50 -24.87
CA ASP A 225 4.40 21.15 -23.96
C ASP A 225 3.89 20.23 -22.85
N VAL A 226 4.16 18.91 -22.90
CA VAL A 226 3.76 17.98 -21.87
C VAL A 226 4.67 18.14 -20.64
N GLU A 227 4.06 18.37 -19.49
CA GLU A 227 4.78 18.48 -18.22
C GLU A 227 5.00 17.09 -17.62
N PHE A 228 6.25 16.78 -17.25
CA PHE A 228 6.59 15.60 -16.44
C PHE A 228 6.97 16.05 -15.05
N ALA A 229 6.19 15.63 -14.03
CA ALA A 229 6.29 16.12 -12.68
C ALA A 229 6.61 15.00 -11.67
N ILE A 230 7.61 15.25 -10.84
CA ILE A 230 7.91 14.42 -9.66
C ILE A 230 7.22 15.07 -8.46
N CYS A 231 6.44 14.27 -7.71
CA CYS A 231 5.69 14.76 -6.55
C CYS A 231 6.14 14.04 -5.28
N GLN A 232 6.66 14.80 -4.31
CA GLN A 232 7.18 14.30 -3.04
C GLN A 232 6.57 15.05 -1.85
N GLY A 233 6.19 14.30 -0.82
CA GLY A 233 5.69 14.89 0.44
C GLY A 233 6.79 15.43 1.35
N GLY A 234 8.05 15.27 0.98
CA GLY A 234 9.25 15.83 1.62
C GLY A 234 10.22 16.31 0.56
N PRO A 235 11.48 16.61 0.94
CA PRO A 235 12.54 16.90 -0.04
C PRO A 235 12.78 15.69 -0.94
N LEU A 236 13.15 15.93 -2.21
CA LEU A 236 13.52 14.85 -3.12
C LEU A 236 14.77 14.14 -2.61
N ARG A 237 14.59 12.86 -2.29
CA ARG A 237 15.62 11.98 -1.73
C ARG A 237 15.61 10.63 -2.43
N SER A 238 16.76 9.99 -2.44
CA SER A 238 16.93 8.61 -2.90
C SER A 238 18.05 7.96 -2.11
N ASN A 239 18.01 6.63 -1.98
CA ASN A 239 19.13 5.82 -1.53
C ASN A 239 20.30 5.84 -2.55
N ASN A 240 20.07 6.32 -3.78
CA ASN A 240 21.09 6.57 -4.78
C ASN A 240 21.09 8.05 -5.17
N GLN A 241 22.11 8.80 -4.72
CA GLN A 241 22.23 10.24 -4.95
C GLN A 241 22.24 10.60 -6.45
N PHE A 242 22.73 9.72 -7.31
CA PHE A 242 22.72 9.93 -8.76
C PHE A 242 21.32 10.24 -9.29
N TYR A 243 20.28 9.56 -8.83
CA TYR A 243 18.91 9.82 -9.27
C TYR A 243 18.39 11.20 -8.87
N VAL A 244 18.83 11.69 -7.71
CA VAL A 244 18.47 13.05 -7.25
C VAL A 244 19.16 14.13 -8.09
N ASP A 245 20.46 13.94 -8.32
CA ASP A 245 21.28 14.90 -9.08
C ASP A 245 20.81 15.00 -10.53
N GLU A 246 20.54 13.83 -11.16
CA GLU A 246 20.02 13.77 -12.54
C GLU A 246 18.64 14.40 -12.66
N ALA A 247 17.72 14.12 -11.72
CA ALA A 247 16.40 14.76 -11.72
C ALA A 247 16.49 16.28 -11.58
N LYS A 248 17.36 16.78 -10.71
CA LYS A 248 17.59 18.23 -10.54
C LYS A 248 18.24 18.85 -11.77
N TYR A 249 19.16 18.14 -12.43
CA TYR A 249 19.73 18.56 -13.69
C TYR A 249 18.65 18.68 -14.78
N LEU A 250 17.83 17.65 -14.97
CA LEU A 250 16.74 17.67 -15.95
C LEU A 250 15.67 18.71 -15.64
N ALA A 251 15.44 19.00 -14.37
CA ALA A 251 14.54 20.11 -13.98
C ALA A 251 15.09 21.48 -14.39
N LYS A 252 16.40 21.71 -14.24
CA LYS A 252 17.06 22.95 -14.73
C LYS A 252 16.99 23.08 -16.25
N GLN A 253 16.95 21.97 -16.98
CA GLN A 253 16.79 21.96 -18.44
C GLN A 253 15.33 22.11 -18.89
N GLY A 254 14.38 22.18 -17.96
CA GLY A 254 12.94 22.26 -18.26
C GLY A 254 12.32 20.93 -18.73
N THR A 255 13.04 19.81 -18.57
CA THR A 255 12.51 18.48 -18.89
C THR A 255 11.56 17.97 -17.81
N LEU A 256 11.89 18.20 -16.54
CA LEU A 256 11.09 17.80 -15.39
C LEU A 256 10.64 19.00 -14.57
N THR A 257 9.57 18.82 -13.83
CA THR A 257 9.15 19.69 -12.73
C THR A 257 9.25 18.90 -11.43
N ILE A 258 9.81 19.48 -10.37
CA ILE A 258 9.93 18.81 -9.08
C ILE A 258 9.08 19.56 -8.06
N HIS A 259 8.08 18.88 -7.50
CA HIS A 259 7.26 19.36 -6.40
C HIS A 259 7.70 18.66 -5.11
N GLU A 260 8.27 19.41 -4.18
CA GLU A 260 8.75 18.93 -2.89
C GLU A 260 7.89 19.45 -1.74
N ASN A 261 7.93 18.74 -0.61
CA ASN A 261 7.24 19.12 0.64
C ASN A 261 5.73 19.34 0.46
N LEU A 262 5.12 18.62 -0.49
CA LEU A 262 3.69 18.70 -0.73
C LEU A 262 2.89 18.18 0.49
N LYS A 263 1.96 18.98 0.93
CA LYS A 263 0.91 18.51 1.83
C LYS A 263 -0.07 17.64 1.06
N LYS A 264 -0.78 16.78 1.76
CA LYS A 264 -1.69 15.81 1.13
C LYS A 264 -2.75 16.47 0.24
N ASN A 265 -3.29 17.61 0.63
CA ASN A 265 -4.26 18.36 -0.19
C ASN A 265 -3.62 18.90 -1.48
N GLU A 266 -2.43 19.48 -1.39
CA GLU A 266 -1.69 20.00 -2.56
C GLU A 266 -1.37 18.87 -3.56
N TYR A 267 -1.04 17.68 -3.05
CA TYR A 267 -0.86 16.50 -3.88
C TYR A 267 -2.15 16.08 -4.59
N TYR A 268 -3.30 16.09 -3.89
CA TYR A 268 -4.58 15.76 -4.53
C TYR A 268 -5.03 16.81 -5.53
N GLU A 269 -4.77 18.10 -5.30
CA GLU A 269 -5.00 19.16 -6.27
C GLU A 269 -4.15 18.96 -7.54
N LEU A 270 -2.89 18.59 -7.39
CA LEU A 270 -2.03 18.24 -8.52
C LEU A 270 -2.56 17.05 -9.31
N LEU A 271 -3.02 16.00 -8.65
CA LEU A 271 -3.66 14.85 -9.31
C LEU A 271 -4.91 15.26 -10.07
N ALA A 272 -5.79 16.05 -9.43
CA ALA A 272 -7.04 16.52 -10.02
C ALA A 272 -6.85 17.47 -11.21
N ASP A 273 -5.71 18.17 -11.28
CA ASP A 273 -5.33 19.08 -12.40
C ASP A 273 -4.45 18.37 -13.45
N SER A 274 -4.16 17.07 -13.29
CA SER A 274 -3.29 16.30 -14.18
C SER A 274 -4.06 15.25 -14.97
N ARG A 275 -3.52 14.85 -16.12
CA ARG A 275 -4.17 13.85 -16.97
C ARG A 275 -3.71 12.43 -16.69
N VAL A 276 -2.42 12.20 -16.36
CA VAL A 276 -1.88 10.86 -16.19
C VAL A 276 -1.00 10.75 -14.94
N MET A 277 -1.24 9.73 -14.13
CA MET A 277 -0.30 9.20 -13.16
C MET A 277 0.47 8.04 -13.80
N PHE A 278 1.79 8.14 -13.82
CA PHE A 278 2.69 7.14 -14.35
C PHE A 278 3.45 6.44 -13.24
N ASN A 279 3.59 5.13 -13.34
CA ASN A 279 4.39 4.31 -12.44
C ASN A 279 5.26 3.34 -13.25
N CYS A 280 6.47 3.08 -12.76
CA CYS A 280 7.39 2.11 -13.35
C CYS A 280 8.06 1.23 -12.27
N ALA A 281 7.41 1.06 -11.12
CA ALA A 281 7.95 0.29 -10.02
C ALA A 281 8.21 -1.18 -10.38
N LEU A 282 9.34 -1.71 -9.94
CA LEU A 282 9.62 -3.15 -9.92
C LEU A 282 8.88 -3.85 -8.78
N GLN A 283 8.64 -3.13 -7.70
CA GLN A 283 7.97 -3.63 -6.51
C GLN A 283 6.94 -2.62 -6.03
N ASP A 284 5.72 -3.05 -5.95
CA ASP A 284 4.62 -2.36 -5.28
C ASP A 284 3.48 -3.37 -5.07
N TRP A 285 3.31 -3.86 -3.85
CA TRP A 285 2.27 -4.84 -3.55
C TRP A 285 0.87 -4.25 -3.73
N VAL A 286 0.70 -3.01 -3.29
CA VAL A 286 -0.51 -2.22 -3.55
C VAL A 286 -0.10 -0.75 -3.62
N SER A 287 -0.36 -0.15 -4.76
CA SER A 287 -0.08 1.26 -4.93
C SER A 287 -1.25 2.13 -4.44
N ASN A 288 -1.08 2.79 -3.30
CA ASN A 288 -2.06 3.77 -2.84
C ASN A 288 -2.25 4.88 -3.87
N THR A 289 -1.19 5.24 -4.58
CA THR A 289 -1.22 6.34 -5.57
C THR A 289 -2.12 6.02 -6.75
N VAL A 290 -2.30 4.74 -7.13
CA VAL A 290 -3.23 4.38 -8.20
C VAL A 290 -4.67 4.66 -7.81
N SER A 291 -5.08 4.30 -6.59
CA SER A 291 -6.43 4.54 -6.10
C SER A 291 -6.70 6.03 -5.89
N GLU A 292 -5.71 6.77 -5.39
CA GLU A 292 -5.80 8.23 -5.22
C GLU A 292 -5.91 8.96 -6.58
N ALA A 293 -5.10 8.60 -7.56
CA ALA A 293 -5.16 9.18 -8.90
C ALA A 293 -6.49 8.86 -9.60
N ASP A 294 -6.93 7.61 -9.52
CA ASP A 294 -8.18 7.14 -10.09
C ASP A 294 -9.40 7.85 -9.44
N ALA A 295 -9.39 8.02 -8.11
CA ALA A 295 -10.43 8.78 -7.39
C ALA A 295 -10.47 10.26 -7.77
N MET A 296 -9.30 10.86 -8.08
CA MET A 296 -9.20 12.23 -8.60
C MET A 296 -9.58 12.35 -10.07
N GLY A 297 -9.88 11.26 -10.75
CA GLY A 297 -10.20 11.25 -12.18
C GLY A 297 -8.97 11.47 -13.07
N CYS A 298 -7.77 11.14 -12.57
CA CYS A 298 -6.54 11.12 -13.32
C CYS A 298 -6.36 9.72 -13.92
N ASN A 299 -6.03 9.63 -15.21
CA ASN A 299 -5.67 8.35 -15.82
C ASN A 299 -4.45 7.77 -15.12
N THR A 300 -4.32 6.44 -15.11
CA THR A 300 -3.16 5.76 -14.54
C THR A 300 -2.53 4.86 -15.59
N LEU A 301 -1.21 4.89 -15.72
CA LEU A 301 -0.42 4.05 -16.62
C LEU A 301 0.68 3.35 -15.84
N PHE A 302 0.57 2.03 -15.70
CA PHE A 302 1.42 1.19 -14.86
C PHE A 302 2.02 0.04 -15.68
N PRO A 303 3.12 -0.57 -15.25
CA PRO A 303 3.64 -1.74 -15.93
C PRO A 303 2.72 -2.96 -15.72
N ALA A 304 2.54 -3.79 -16.75
CA ALA A 304 1.84 -5.09 -16.63
C ALA A 304 2.74 -6.09 -15.88
N TYR A 305 2.97 -5.86 -14.61
CA TYR A 305 3.94 -6.58 -13.80
C TYR A 305 3.45 -6.73 -12.35
N ARG A 306 3.85 -7.79 -11.67
CA ARG A 306 3.51 -8.06 -10.27
C ARG A 306 1.99 -8.03 -10.02
N SER A 307 1.57 -7.28 -9.03
CA SER A 307 0.17 -7.14 -8.63
C SER A 307 -0.67 -6.22 -9.52
N PHE A 308 -0.04 -5.47 -10.44
CA PHE A 308 -0.78 -4.49 -11.23
C PHE A 308 -1.82 -5.11 -12.16
N PRO A 309 -1.58 -6.25 -12.86
CA PRO A 309 -2.64 -6.90 -13.64
C PRO A 309 -3.92 -7.20 -12.83
N GLU A 310 -3.78 -7.65 -11.59
CA GLU A 310 -4.94 -7.85 -10.69
C GLU A 310 -5.59 -6.51 -10.32
N THR A 311 -4.79 -5.51 -9.92
CA THR A 311 -5.28 -4.17 -9.55
C THR A 311 -6.07 -3.51 -10.68
N PHE A 312 -5.61 -3.68 -11.91
CA PHE A 312 -6.25 -3.10 -13.11
C PHE A 312 -7.29 -4.02 -13.74
N ALA A 313 -7.62 -5.17 -13.13
CA ALA A 313 -8.52 -6.17 -13.69
C ALA A 313 -8.17 -6.52 -15.16
N ASN A 314 -6.88 -6.63 -15.45
CA ASN A 314 -6.32 -6.86 -16.78
C ASN A 314 -6.70 -5.81 -17.85
N ASP A 315 -6.99 -4.57 -17.45
CA ASP A 315 -7.20 -3.46 -18.39
C ASP A 315 -5.88 -3.06 -19.07
N HIS A 316 -5.56 -3.70 -20.17
CA HIS A 316 -4.33 -3.46 -20.94
C HIS A 316 -4.23 -2.05 -21.55
N THR A 317 -5.31 -1.27 -21.54
CA THR A 317 -5.26 0.13 -22.01
C THR A 317 -4.56 1.06 -21.00
N ARG A 318 -4.47 0.63 -19.74
CA ARG A 318 -3.85 1.35 -18.62
C ARG A 318 -2.56 0.68 -18.12
N MET A 319 -2.09 -0.35 -18.80
CA MET A 319 -0.86 -1.06 -18.49
C MET A 319 0.04 -1.12 -19.71
N TYR A 320 1.35 -0.97 -19.51
CA TYR A 320 2.35 -1.13 -20.57
C TYR A 320 3.24 -2.35 -20.29
N VAL A 321 3.84 -2.87 -21.35
CA VAL A 321 4.81 -3.98 -21.25
C VAL A 321 6.01 -3.48 -20.44
N PRO A 322 6.40 -4.16 -19.35
CA PRO A 322 7.50 -3.74 -18.50
C PRO A 322 8.77 -3.43 -19.33
N TRP A 323 9.41 -2.31 -19.04
CA TRP A 323 10.60 -1.77 -19.70
C TRP A 323 10.45 -1.44 -21.19
N SER A 324 9.28 -1.63 -21.80
CA SER A 324 9.04 -1.17 -23.15
C SER A 324 8.76 0.33 -23.20
N MET A 325 9.77 1.10 -23.60
CA MET A 325 9.63 2.53 -23.77
C MET A 325 8.61 2.90 -24.85
N GLU A 326 8.57 2.14 -25.94
CA GLU A 326 7.67 2.34 -27.05
C GLU A 326 6.22 2.14 -26.61
N ASP A 327 5.89 1.00 -26.00
CA ASP A 327 4.53 0.71 -25.53
C ASP A 327 4.07 1.70 -24.44
N ALA A 328 5.00 2.14 -23.55
CA ALA A 328 4.70 3.17 -22.56
C ALA A 328 4.36 4.53 -23.24
N MET A 329 5.10 4.92 -24.26
CA MET A 329 4.88 6.18 -24.99
C MET A 329 3.54 6.14 -25.76
N ASP A 330 3.25 5.06 -26.47
CA ASP A 330 2.03 4.92 -27.27
C ASP A 330 0.78 4.99 -26.36
N LYS A 331 0.80 4.29 -25.23
CA LYS A 331 -0.31 4.33 -24.28
C LYS A 331 -0.42 5.67 -23.57
N LEU A 332 0.72 6.31 -23.26
CA LEU A 332 0.74 7.63 -22.65
C LEU A 332 0.08 8.68 -23.57
N GLU A 333 0.33 8.62 -24.86
CA GLU A 333 -0.30 9.50 -25.87
C GLU A 333 -1.82 9.38 -25.84
N VAL A 334 -2.34 8.16 -25.84
CA VAL A 334 -3.79 7.89 -25.76
C VAL A 334 -4.37 8.41 -24.43
N LEU A 335 -3.72 8.14 -23.31
CA LEU A 335 -4.21 8.53 -21.98
C LEU A 335 -4.08 10.02 -21.70
N LEU A 336 -3.15 10.72 -22.35
CA LEU A 336 -3.09 12.18 -22.31
C LEU A 336 -4.19 12.84 -23.16
N SER A 337 -4.67 12.18 -24.20
CA SER A 337 -5.67 12.75 -25.11
C SER A 337 -7.10 12.67 -24.59
N LYS A 338 -7.47 11.60 -23.86
CA LYS A 338 -8.83 11.32 -23.39
C LYS A 338 -8.86 10.53 -22.09
N PRO A 339 -9.96 10.63 -21.32
CA PRO A 339 -10.12 9.81 -20.13
C PRO A 339 -10.29 8.34 -20.51
N SER A 340 -9.71 7.45 -19.71
CA SER A 340 -9.98 6.01 -19.81
C SER A 340 -11.44 5.72 -19.46
N PRO A 341 -12.11 4.79 -20.17
CA PRO A 341 -13.47 4.36 -19.84
C PRO A 341 -13.56 3.60 -18.51
N SER A 342 -12.42 3.17 -17.96
CA SER A 342 -12.33 2.49 -16.67
C SER A 342 -11.90 3.40 -15.51
N ILE A 343 -11.83 4.71 -15.72
CA ILE A 343 -11.54 5.68 -14.66
C ILE A 343 -12.61 5.57 -13.55
N GLY A 344 -12.17 5.60 -12.29
CA GLY A 344 -13.01 5.43 -11.11
C GLY A 344 -13.21 3.98 -10.66
N LYS A 345 -13.01 2.98 -11.54
CA LYS A 345 -13.24 1.56 -11.21
C LYS A 345 -12.25 1.01 -10.18
N ILE A 346 -10.99 1.43 -10.24
CA ILE A 346 -9.97 0.98 -9.28
C ILE A 346 -10.28 1.55 -7.91
N SER A 347 -10.57 2.84 -7.82
CA SER A 347 -10.92 3.47 -6.56
C SER A 347 -12.24 2.95 -5.97
N ASP A 348 -13.23 2.60 -6.79
CA ASP A 348 -14.46 1.93 -6.34
C ASP A 348 -14.17 0.54 -5.76
N TRP A 349 -13.34 -0.23 -6.45
CA TRP A 349 -12.96 -1.56 -5.97
C TRP A 349 -12.15 -1.50 -4.67
N THR A 350 -11.18 -0.58 -4.60
CA THR A 350 -10.32 -0.41 -3.42
C THR A 350 -11.08 0.14 -2.22
N ASP A 351 -12.07 1.01 -2.43
CA ASP A 351 -12.97 1.50 -1.38
C ASP A 351 -13.71 0.35 -0.67
N GLY A 352 -14.04 -0.71 -1.38
CA GLY A 352 -14.64 -1.92 -0.83
C GLY A 352 -13.71 -2.81 0.00
N THR A 353 -12.40 -2.53 0.07
CA THR A 353 -11.43 -3.37 0.79
C THR A 353 -11.71 -3.44 2.29
N ILE A 354 -12.12 -2.33 2.90
CA ILE A 354 -12.45 -2.29 4.32
C ILE A 354 -13.66 -3.17 4.61
N ASP A 355 -14.67 -3.14 3.76
CA ASP A 355 -15.85 -3.97 3.90
C ASP A 355 -15.52 -5.46 3.78
N ARG A 356 -14.66 -5.84 2.82
CA ARG A 356 -14.14 -7.21 2.69
C ARG A 356 -13.40 -7.67 3.95
N MET A 357 -12.53 -6.81 4.48
CA MET A 357 -11.82 -7.09 5.74
C MET A 357 -12.77 -7.33 6.90
N ILE A 358 -13.75 -6.47 7.07
CA ILE A 358 -14.73 -6.57 8.16
C ILE A 358 -15.54 -7.86 8.01
N ASP A 359 -15.96 -8.20 6.80
CA ASP A 359 -16.71 -9.44 6.54
C ASP A 359 -15.84 -10.68 6.88
N ILE A 360 -14.55 -10.67 6.52
CA ILE A 360 -13.61 -11.74 6.91
C ILE A 360 -13.48 -11.84 8.43
N MET A 361 -13.26 -10.72 9.10
CA MET A 361 -13.08 -10.69 10.55
C MET A 361 -14.34 -11.05 11.33
N THR A 362 -15.51 -10.87 10.74
CA THR A 362 -16.83 -11.24 11.33
C THR A 362 -17.34 -12.61 10.85
N GLY A 363 -16.53 -13.41 10.18
CA GLY A 363 -16.88 -14.76 9.75
C GLY A 363 -17.78 -14.85 8.51
N LYS A 364 -17.96 -13.76 7.77
CA LYS A 364 -18.77 -13.68 6.54
C LYS A 364 -17.93 -13.69 5.27
N GLY A 365 -16.63 -13.83 5.38
CA GLY A 365 -15.67 -13.61 4.28
C GLY A 365 -15.02 -14.89 3.73
N GLU A 366 -15.63 -16.07 3.86
CA GLU A 366 -15.02 -17.33 3.46
C GLU A 366 -14.68 -17.40 1.96
N GLN A 367 -15.43 -16.71 1.10
CA GLN A 367 -15.16 -16.59 -0.34
C GLN A 367 -13.80 -15.93 -0.66
N TRP A 368 -13.23 -15.18 0.28
CA TRP A 368 -11.92 -14.53 0.12
C TRP A 368 -10.75 -15.40 0.56
N ARG A 369 -11.03 -16.58 1.11
CA ARG A 369 -10.02 -17.53 1.56
C ARG A 369 -9.26 -18.12 0.39
N ARG A 370 -7.94 -18.24 0.51
CA ARG A 370 -7.01 -18.65 -0.54
C ARG A 370 -6.12 -19.86 -0.17
N ASP A 371 -6.43 -20.55 0.91
CA ASP A 371 -5.68 -21.73 1.36
C ASP A 371 -6.41 -23.03 1.00
N GLY A 372 -5.64 -24.08 0.74
CA GLY A 372 -6.16 -25.43 0.51
C GLY A 372 -7.07 -25.60 -0.70
N GLN A 373 -8.18 -26.32 -0.53
CA GLN A 373 -9.11 -26.62 -1.62
C GLN A 373 -9.90 -25.39 -2.10
N HIS A 374 -10.14 -24.39 -1.23
CA HIS A 374 -10.84 -23.17 -1.60
C HIS A 374 -10.10 -22.38 -2.67
N TYR A 375 -8.76 -22.30 -2.57
CA TYR A 375 -7.96 -21.64 -3.60
C TYR A 375 -8.11 -22.29 -4.97
N ARG A 376 -8.15 -23.65 -5.03
CA ARG A 376 -8.28 -24.38 -6.30
C ARG A 376 -9.64 -24.13 -6.96
N ASN A 377 -10.71 -24.07 -6.19
CA ASN A 377 -12.06 -23.87 -6.70
C ASN A 377 -12.27 -22.45 -7.23
N THR A 378 -11.75 -21.43 -6.54
CA THR A 378 -11.90 -20.03 -6.96
C THR A 378 -11.08 -19.70 -8.22
N VAL A 379 -9.92 -20.30 -8.40
CA VAL A 379 -9.12 -20.14 -9.62
C VAL A 379 -9.80 -20.80 -10.83
N SER A 380 -10.53 -21.92 -10.62
CA SER A 380 -11.26 -22.59 -11.68
C SER A 380 -12.57 -21.88 -12.09
N GLU A 381 -13.13 -21.07 -11.19
CA GLU A 381 -14.38 -20.32 -11.42
C GLU A 381 -14.15 -18.91 -11.94
N SER A 382 -12.96 -18.33 -11.78
CA SER A 382 -12.57 -17.10 -12.46
C SER A 382 -12.38 -17.39 -13.95
N LYS A 383 -13.46 -17.62 -14.66
CA LYS A 383 -13.45 -17.62 -16.11
C LYS A 383 -13.24 -16.17 -16.57
N TYR A 384 -12.14 -15.97 -17.25
CA TYR A 384 -11.79 -14.79 -18.02
C TYR A 384 -12.91 -14.28 -18.94
#